data_0697839b7d177b8c5fe9ddc449190099
#
_entry.id   0697839b7d177b8c5fe9ddc449190099
#
_cell.length_a   1.000
_cell.length_b   1.000
_cell.length_c   1.000
_cell.angle_alpha   90.00
_cell.angle_beta   90.00
_cell.angle_gamma   90.00
#
_symmetry.space_group_name_H-M   'P 1'
#
loop_
_entity.id
_entity.type
_entity.pdbx_description
1 polymer ?
#
loop_
_entity_poly.entity_id
_entity_poly.type
_entity_poly.pdbx_seq_one_letter_code
_entity_poly.pdbx_strand_id
1 'polypeptide(L)'
;MGPPAKPEPAAAGAPVARDEHELIRAVPVRRPLRWLAGAAVLVLLANILYSVSTNARFEWSVVGDYLFSSAILEGLVLTLELTAIAMGLGIVLGIVLAVMRLSPNPLVSWCSSAYIWLFRGTPVLVQILFWSFIAAIYPTISLGIPFGGPDFLDGSANVIITPFVAAVLGLGLNEGAYMAEIVRAGILSVDEGQTDAASALGMRRLQTMRRIVLPQAMRVIVPPTGNETISMLKTTSLVSVIAISELLYSAQLIYAQNYKQIPLLITVSIWYLIATTVLSIGQYYIERHFGRGSSRELPPTPLQRLRSQLRIRP
;
A
#
# COMPACT_ATOMS: atom_id res chain seq x y z
N MET A 1 -59.62 -50.66 -51.91
CA MET A 1 -58.79 -50.05 -50.82
C MET A 1 -57.58 -50.94 -50.60
N GLY A 2 -56.44 -50.52 -51.22
CA GLY A 2 -55.17 -51.22 -51.07
C GLY A 2 -54.36 -50.67 -49.88
N PRO A 3 -53.50 -51.48 -49.31
CA PRO A 3 -52.73 -51.07 -48.07
C PRO A 3 -51.67 -50.01 -48.42
N PRO A 4 -51.30 -49.13 -47.49
CA PRO A 4 -50.34 -48.06 -47.73
C PRO A 4 -48.92 -48.60 -47.90
N ALA A 5 -48.17 -47.97 -48.84
CA ALA A 5 -46.78 -48.27 -49.14
C ALA A 5 -45.86 -48.02 -47.92
N LYS A 6 -44.88 -48.91 -47.73
CA LYS A 6 -43.78 -48.74 -46.77
C LYS A 6 -42.88 -47.61 -47.22
N PRO A 7 -42.38 -46.77 -46.25
CA PRO A 7 -41.39 -45.78 -46.62
C PRO A 7 -40.01 -46.44 -46.89
N GLU A 8 -39.39 -45.94 -47.94
CA GLU A 8 -38.03 -46.29 -48.36
C GLU A 8 -36.99 -45.91 -47.29
N PRO A 9 -35.94 -46.70 -47.10
CA PRO A 9 -34.88 -46.32 -46.11
C PRO A 9 -34.04 -45.17 -46.67
N ALA A 10 -33.93 -44.11 -45.90
CA ALA A 10 -33.10 -42.95 -46.17
C ALA A 10 -31.66 -43.36 -46.46
N ALA A 11 -31.12 -42.84 -47.56
CA ALA A 11 -29.75 -43.05 -48.02
C ALA A 11 -28.76 -42.68 -46.90
N ALA A 12 -27.83 -43.62 -46.60
CA ALA A 12 -26.71 -43.42 -45.70
C ALA A 12 -25.94 -42.17 -46.08
N GLY A 13 -25.87 -41.21 -45.16
CA GLY A 13 -25.18 -39.96 -45.33
C GLY A 13 -23.70 -40.19 -45.68
N ALA A 14 -23.28 -39.46 -46.71
CA ALA A 14 -21.88 -39.38 -47.09
C ALA A 14 -20.99 -38.98 -45.90
N PRO A 15 -19.79 -39.52 -45.78
CA PRO A 15 -18.88 -39.13 -44.69
C PRO A 15 -18.60 -37.63 -44.83
N VAL A 16 -18.96 -36.88 -43.77
CA VAL A 16 -18.56 -35.47 -43.61
C VAL A 16 -17.04 -35.46 -43.64
N ALA A 17 -16.48 -34.87 -44.72
CA ALA A 17 -15.06 -34.60 -44.78
C ALA A 17 -14.69 -33.81 -43.55
N ARG A 18 -13.90 -34.42 -42.65
CA ARG A 18 -13.24 -33.69 -41.56
C ARG A 18 -12.30 -32.73 -42.25
N ASP A 19 -12.66 -31.42 -42.23
CA ASP A 19 -11.72 -30.36 -42.52
C ASP A 19 -10.51 -30.60 -41.60
N GLU A 20 -9.43 -31.10 -42.17
CA GLU A 20 -8.12 -31.08 -41.54
C GLU A 20 -7.77 -29.60 -41.38
N HIS A 21 -8.14 -29.05 -40.22
CA HIS A 21 -7.63 -27.74 -39.81
C HIS A 21 -6.10 -27.85 -39.83
N GLU A 22 -5.56 -27.38 -40.94
CA GLU A 22 -4.12 -27.21 -41.12
C GLU A 22 -3.62 -26.47 -39.90
N LEU A 23 -2.92 -27.19 -39.00
CA LEU A 23 -2.39 -26.62 -37.74
C LEU A 23 -1.45 -25.47 -38.13
N ILE A 24 -1.92 -24.24 -38.00
CA ILE A 24 -1.13 -23.03 -38.27
C ILE A 24 0.10 -23.11 -37.37
N ARG A 25 1.22 -23.49 -37.92
CA ARG A 25 2.49 -23.60 -37.21
C ARG A 25 2.97 -22.19 -36.94
N ALA A 26 2.78 -21.73 -35.69
CA ALA A 26 3.25 -20.42 -35.25
C ALA A 26 4.78 -20.39 -35.36
N VAL A 27 5.29 -19.68 -36.35
CA VAL A 27 6.75 -19.47 -36.48
C VAL A 27 7.14 -18.27 -35.62
N PRO A 28 8.08 -18.43 -34.69
CA PRO A 28 8.50 -17.30 -33.82
C PRO A 28 9.14 -16.20 -34.68
N VAL A 29 8.52 -15.03 -34.70
CA VAL A 29 9.05 -13.86 -35.41
C VAL A 29 10.30 -13.38 -34.68
N ARG A 30 11.45 -13.48 -35.36
CA ARG A 30 12.71 -12.89 -34.86
C ARG A 30 12.58 -11.37 -34.84
N ARG A 31 12.66 -10.78 -33.66
CA ARG A 31 12.58 -9.31 -33.49
C ARG A 31 13.96 -8.77 -33.08
N PRO A 32 14.90 -8.59 -34.02
CA PRO A 32 16.27 -8.15 -33.71
C PRO A 32 16.29 -6.77 -33.03
N LEU A 33 15.33 -5.89 -33.39
CA LEU A 33 15.20 -4.56 -32.78
C LEU A 33 14.98 -4.59 -31.27
N ARG A 34 14.32 -5.63 -30.73
CA ARG A 34 14.16 -5.79 -29.28
C ARG A 34 15.48 -6.12 -28.57
N TRP A 35 16.35 -6.89 -29.23
CA TRP A 35 17.66 -7.22 -28.69
C TRP A 35 18.59 -6.02 -28.75
N LEU A 36 18.53 -5.22 -29.83
CA LEU A 36 19.28 -3.95 -29.93
C LEU A 36 18.82 -2.96 -28.87
N ALA A 37 17.51 -2.79 -28.66
CA ALA A 37 16.99 -1.96 -27.59
C ALA A 37 17.42 -2.46 -26.19
N GLY A 38 17.38 -3.76 -25.95
CA GLY A 38 17.88 -4.37 -24.71
C GLY A 38 19.37 -4.12 -24.50
N ALA A 39 20.18 -4.29 -25.53
CA ALA A 39 21.63 -4.00 -25.49
C ALA A 39 21.89 -2.51 -25.21
N ALA A 40 21.17 -1.60 -25.85
CA ALA A 40 21.28 -0.16 -25.61
C ALA A 40 20.96 0.19 -24.14
N VAL A 41 19.88 -0.38 -23.59
CA VAL A 41 19.54 -0.19 -22.16
C VAL A 41 20.63 -0.72 -21.25
N LEU A 42 21.20 -1.90 -21.54
CA LEU A 42 22.29 -2.47 -20.73
C LEU A 42 23.56 -1.60 -20.79
N VAL A 43 23.91 -1.06 -21.97
CA VAL A 43 25.05 -0.15 -22.12
C VAL A 43 24.82 1.14 -21.34
N LEU A 44 23.62 1.72 -21.38
CA LEU A 44 23.28 2.91 -20.59
C LEU A 44 23.36 2.62 -19.08
N LEU A 45 22.82 1.50 -18.62
CA LEU A 45 22.92 1.09 -17.23
C LEU A 45 24.37 0.86 -16.79
N ALA A 46 25.17 0.19 -17.62
CA ALA A 46 26.60 -0.02 -17.35
C ALA A 46 27.36 1.31 -17.26
N ASN A 47 27.05 2.26 -18.15
CA ASN A 47 27.66 3.61 -18.14
C ASN A 47 27.26 4.37 -16.85
N ILE A 48 25.97 4.34 -16.45
CA ILE A 48 25.52 4.97 -15.21
C ILE A 48 26.23 4.34 -14.00
N LEU A 49 26.28 3.01 -13.91
CA LEU A 49 26.95 2.31 -12.82
C LEU A 49 28.45 2.64 -12.78
N TYR A 50 29.13 2.67 -13.94
CA TYR A 50 30.52 3.07 -14.05
C TYR A 50 30.72 4.51 -13.56
N SER A 51 29.89 5.44 -14.03
CA SER A 51 29.97 6.85 -13.63
C SER A 51 29.75 7.02 -12.12
N VAL A 52 28.75 6.34 -11.54
CA VAL A 52 28.45 6.40 -10.09
C VAL A 52 29.58 5.79 -9.26
N SER A 53 30.18 4.69 -9.71
CA SER A 53 31.28 4.02 -8.99
C SER A 53 32.63 4.74 -9.06
N THR A 54 32.88 5.42 -10.16
CA THR A 54 34.19 6.08 -10.39
C THR A 54 34.22 7.56 -10.03
N ASN A 55 33.07 8.20 -9.90
CA ASN A 55 33.04 9.63 -9.59
C ASN A 55 33.36 9.88 -8.11
N ALA A 56 34.50 10.48 -7.84
CA ALA A 56 34.97 10.78 -6.50
C ALA A 56 34.02 11.63 -5.64
N ARG A 57 33.10 12.37 -6.28
CA ARG A 57 32.14 13.21 -5.57
C ARG A 57 31.07 12.41 -4.80
N PHE A 58 30.92 11.12 -5.08
CA PHE A 58 30.03 10.23 -4.32
C PHE A 58 30.60 9.87 -2.96
N GLU A 59 31.92 9.98 -2.77
CA GLU A 59 32.62 9.73 -1.50
C GLU A 59 32.12 8.45 -0.79
N TRP A 60 32.22 7.31 -1.48
CA TRP A 60 31.71 6.01 -0.99
C TRP A 60 32.30 5.57 0.36
N SER A 61 33.52 6.05 0.71
CA SER A 61 34.09 5.83 2.03
C SER A 61 33.22 6.46 3.13
N VAL A 62 32.76 7.70 2.91
CA VAL A 62 31.86 8.41 3.85
C VAL A 62 30.52 7.68 3.99
N VAL A 63 29.99 7.14 2.87
CA VAL A 63 28.76 6.31 2.94
C VAL A 63 28.99 5.11 3.85
N GLY A 64 30.13 4.42 3.72
CA GLY A 64 30.50 3.27 4.56
C GLY A 64 30.64 3.64 6.04
N ASP A 65 31.30 4.77 6.34
CA ASP A 65 31.55 5.25 7.71
C ASP A 65 30.23 5.57 8.45
N TYR A 66 29.25 6.15 7.76
CA TYR A 66 27.99 6.54 8.38
C TYR A 66 26.88 5.50 8.28
N LEU A 67 27.02 4.45 7.45
CA LEU A 67 25.96 3.47 7.21
C LEU A 67 25.43 2.82 8.51
N PHE A 68 26.33 2.55 9.42
CA PHE A 68 26.02 1.93 10.71
C PHE A 68 26.28 2.86 11.92
N SER A 69 26.34 4.18 11.70
CA SER A 69 26.48 5.12 12.80
C SER A 69 25.23 5.10 13.69
N SER A 70 25.43 5.30 15.01
CA SER A 70 24.32 5.29 15.98
C SER A 70 23.22 6.26 15.61
N ALA A 71 23.58 7.49 15.21
CA ALA A 71 22.60 8.51 14.82
C ALA A 71 21.70 8.09 13.66
N ILE A 72 22.26 7.41 12.64
CA ILE A 72 21.47 6.90 11.50
C ILE A 72 20.59 5.72 11.92
N LEU A 73 21.11 4.80 12.74
CA LEU A 73 20.34 3.65 13.22
C LEU A 73 19.21 4.05 14.17
N GLU A 74 19.46 5.00 15.06
CA GLU A 74 18.44 5.57 15.95
C GLU A 74 17.35 6.27 15.13
N GLY A 75 17.73 7.05 14.11
CA GLY A 75 16.80 7.65 13.18
C GLY A 75 15.97 6.62 12.41
N LEU A 76 16.59 5.50 12.01
CA LEU A 76 15.86 4.38 11.37
C LEU A 76 14.83 3.76 12.31
N VAL A 77 15.21 3.51 13.57
CA VAL A 77 14.28 2.98 14.59
C VAL A 77 13.08 3.90 14.75
N LEU A 78 13.33 5.21 14.92
CA LEU A 78 12.27 6.20 15.05
C LEU A 78 11.36 6.26 13.80
N THR A 79 11.92 6.12 12.60
CA THR A 79 11.15 6.01 11.34
C THR A 79 10.20 4.81 11.37
N LEU A 80 10.67 3.64 11.84
CA LEU A 80 9.86 2.43 11.96
C LEU A 80 8.77 2.58 13.04
N GLU A 81 9.10 3.19 14.18
CA GLU A 81 8.15 3.49 15.25
C GLU A 81 7.04 4.43 14.80
N LEU A 82 7.39 5.55 14.14
CA LEU A 82 6.42 6.48 13.57
C LEU A 82 5.52 5.78 12.53
N THR A 83 6.11 4.94 11.67
CA THR A 83 5.35 4.17 10.70
C THR A 83 4.34 3.26 11.37
N ALA A 84 4.76 2.50 12.39
CA ALA A 84 3.89 1.56 13.09
C ALA A 84 2.75 2.28 13.85
N ILE A 85 3.06 3.38 14.53
CA ILE A 85 2.07 4.15 15.31
C ILE A 85 1.09 4.86 14.38
N ALA A 86 1.58 5.55 13.34
CA ALA A 86 0.72 6.24 12.38
C ALA A 86 -0.19 5.27 11.60
N MET A 87 0.34 4.12 11.18
CA MET A 87 -0.46 3.07 10.54
C MET A 87 -1.49 2.47 11.50
N GLY A 88 -1.09 2.20 12.75
CA GLY A 88 -2.01 1.71 13.77
C GLY A 88 -3.18 2.67 14.00
N LEU A 89 -2.89 3.96 14.19
CA LEU A 89 -3.91 5.02 14.29
C LEU A 89 -4.77 5.10 13.03
N GLY A 90 -4.14 5.10 11.84
CA GLY A 90 -4.81 5.15 10.55
C GLY A 90 -5.75 3.97 10.32
N ILE A 91 -5.33 2.76 10.64
CA ILE A 91 -6.18 1.55 10.52
C ILE A 91 -7.39 1.63 11.43
N VAL A 92 -7.18 1.96 12.72
CA VAL A 92 -8.29 2.05 13.69
C VAL A 92 -9.29 3.12 13.26
N LEU A 93 -8.80 4.31 12.95
CA LEU A 93 -9.64 5.42 12.51
C LEU A 93 -10.33 5.10 11.16
N GLY A 94 -9.61 4.50 10.23
CA GLY A 94 -10.14 4.08 8.94
C GLY A 94 -11.29 3.08 9.05
N ILE A 95 -11.20 2.11 9.95
CA ILE A 95 -12.30 1.18 10.23
C ILE A 95 -13.51 1.93 10.77
N VAL A 96 -13.33 2.82 11.73
CA VAL A 96 -14.44 3.63 12.31
C VAL A 96 -15.10 4.47 11.22
N LEU A 97 -14.31 5.20 10.43
CA LEU A 97 -14.81 6.04 9.34
C LEU A 97 -15.49 5.23 8.24
N ALA A 98 -15.00 4.04 7.90
CA ALA A 98 -15.65 3.16 6.92
C ALA A 98 -17.03 2.69 7.43
N VAL A 99 -17.12 2.29 8.70
CA VAL A 99 -18.41 1.91 9.32
C VAL A 99 -19.37 3.10 9.36
N MET A 100 -18.89 4.30 9.72
CA MET A 100 -19.68 5.53 9.67
C MET A 100 -20.16 5.83 8.24
N ARG A 101 -19.30 5.65 7.24
CA ARG A 101 -19.62 5.89 5.83
C ARG A 101 -20.69 4.95 5.28
N LEU A 102 -20.72 3.71 5.75
CA LEU A 102 -21.70 2.67 5.41
C LEU A 102 -22.97 2.74 6.26
N SER A 103 -23.07 3.69 7.19
CA SER A 103 -24.24 3.86 8.04
C SER A 103 -25.46 4.32 7.23
N PRO A 104 -26.66 3.79 7.51
CA PRO A 104 -27.91 4.29 6.92
C PRO A 104 -28.28 5.69 7.42
N ASN A 105 -27.68 6.17 8.51
CA ASN A 105 -27.88 7.52 9.01
C ASN A 105 -27.12 8.53 8.14
N PRO A 106 -27.82 9.45 7.43
CA PRO A 106 -27.19 10.38 6.51
C PRO A 106 -26.23 11.34 7.21
N LEU A 107 -26.48 11.76 8.44
CA LEU A 107 -25.60 12.66 9.19
C LEU A 107 -24.26 11.98 9.49
N VAL A 108 -24.31 10.73 9.97
CA VAL A 108 -23.08 9.95 10.28
C VAL A 108 -22.26 9.70 9.01
N SER A 109 -22.92 9.33 7.92
CA SER A 109 -22.26 9.12 6.63
C SER A 109 -21.66 10.42 6.07
N TRP A 110 -22.36 11.55 6.22
CA TRP A 110 -21.89 12.86 5.80
C TRP A 110 -20.65 13.31 6.60
N CYS A 111 -20.64 13.16 7.93
CA CYS A 111 -19.48 13.48 8.76
C CYS A 111 -18.23 12.69 8.34
N SER A 112 -18.39 11.37 8.10
CA SER A 112 -17.28 10.56 7.59
C SER A 112 -16.82 11.02 6.22
N SER A 113 -17.75 11.40 5.33
CA SER A 113 -17.43 11.91 3.99
C SER A 113 -16.66 13.20 4.04
N ALA A 114 -17.07 14.12 4.90
CA ALA A 114 -16.43 15.42 5.07
C ALA A 114 -14.98 15.24 5.61
N TYR A 115 -14.80 14.33 6.58
CA TYR A 115 -13.48 13.98 7.07
C TYR A 115 -12.57 13.44 5.95
N ILE A 116 -13.06 12.43 5.22
CA ILE A 116 -12.29 11.80 4.14
C ILE A 116 -11.95 12.82 3.05
N TRP A 117 -12.91 13.67 2.68
CA TRP A 117 -12.70 14.75 1.71
C TRP A 117 -11.61 15.73 2.16
N LEU A 118 -11.66 16.18 3.42
CA LEU A 118 -10.71 17.12 3.99
C LEU A 118 -9.28 16.56 3.99
N PHE A 119 -9.10 15.38 4.60
CA PHE A 119 -7.77 14.80 4.82
C PHE A 119 -7.14 14.25 3.53
N ARG A 120 -7.93 13.76 2.57
CA ARG A 120 -7.41 13.36 1.26
C ARG A 120 -7.24 14.53 0.28
N GLY A 121 -7.96 15.62 0.49
CA GLY A 121 -7.90 16.81 -0.34
C GLY A 121 -6.77 17.77 0.03
N THR A 122 -6.10 17.56 1.17
CA THR A 122 -5.02 18.44 1.64
C THR A 122 -3.69 17.68 1.71
N PRO A 123 -2.54 18.36 1.40
CA PRO A 123 -1.23 17.73 1.47
C PRO A 123 -0.86 17.31 2.91
N VAL A 124 -0.35 16.10 3.09
CA VAL A 124 0.05 15.59 4.42
C VAL A 124 1.10 16.48 5.10
N LEU A 125 2.03 17.06 4.35
CA LEU A 125 3.02 17.99 4.90
C LEU A 125 2.35 19.21 5.56
N VAL A 126 1.31 19.75 4.93
CA VAL A 126 0.54 20.90 5.48
C VAL A 126 -0.17 20.47 6.77
N GLN A 127 -0.69 19.26 6.82
CA GLN A 127 -1.33 18.72 8.03
C GLN A 127 -0.33 18.56 9.19
N ILE A 128 0.88 18.04 8.90
CA ILE A 128 1.96 17.94 9.90
C ILE A 128 2.32 19.32 10.47
N LEU A 129 2.52 20.31 9.60
CA LEU A 129 2.81 21.69 9.99
C LEU A 129 1.66 22.30 10.80
N PHE A 130 0.41 22.07 10.38
CA PHE A 130 -0.76 22.56 11.11
C PHE A 130 -0.79 22.05 12.55
N TRP A 131 -0.59 20.72 12.75
CA TRP A 131 -0.54 20.15 14.09
C TRP A 131 0.67 20.63 14.90
N SER A 132 1.80 20.85 14.25
CA SER A 132 3.00 21.38 14.91
C SER A 132 2.82 22.82 15.40
N PHE A 133 2.04 23.63 14.69
CA PHE A 133 1.78 25.04 15.05
C PHE A 133 0.42 25.26 15.73
N ILE A 134 -0.27 24.20 16.14
CA ILE A 134 -1.62 24.31 16.73
C ILE A 134 -1.66 25.21 17.96
N ALA A 135 -0.59 25.25 18.74
CA ALA A 135 -0.47 26.09 19.92
C ALA A 135 -0.52 27.61 19.62
N ALA A 136 -0.24 28.02 18.38
CA ALA A 136 -0.38 29.41 17.97
C ALA A 136 -1.86 29.86 17.88
N ILE A 137 -2.77 28.89 17.65
CA ILE A 137 -4.21 29.11 17.56
C ILE A 137 -4.89 28.77 18.89
N TYR A 138 -4.49 27.65 19.48
CA TYR A 138 -5.02 27.13 20.74
C TYR A 138 -3.87 26.96 21.76
N PRO A 139 -3.51 28.02 22.51
CA PRO A 139 -2.41 27.95 23.50
C PRO A 139 -2.64 26.93 24.60
N THR A 140 -3.91 26.73 24.97
CA THR A 140 -4.36 25.72 25.93
C THR A 140 -5.36 24.77 25.26
N ILE A 141 -5.25 23.50 25.59
CA ILE A 141 -6.20 22.47 25.18
C ILE A 141 -6.94 22.04 26.44
N SER A 142 -8.24 22.32 26.50
CA SER A 142 -9.10 21.81 27.56
C SER A 142 -10.11 20.81 27.01
N LEU A 143 -10.31 19.74 27.75
CA LEU A 143 -11.38 18.77 27.53
C LEU A 143 -12.39 18.90 28.66
N GLY A 144 -13.56 19.45 28.35
CA GLY A 144 -14.61 19.70 29.31
C GLY A 144 -16.00 19.61 28.70
N ILE A 145 -17.00 19.98 29.47
CA ILE A 145 -18.38 20.07 28.98
C ILE A 145 -18.49 21.34 28.13
N PRO A 146 -18.86 21.24 26.83
CA PRO A 146 -18.97 22.39 25.96
C PRO A 146 -19.95 23.44 26.48
N PHE A 147 -19.75 24.69 26.04
CA PHE A 147 -20.58 25.85 26.42
C PHE A 147 -20.44 26.34 27.88
N GLY A 148 -19.20 26.22 28.47
CA GLY A 148 -18.90 26.80 29.78
C GLY A 148 -19.09 25.86 30.97
N GLY A 149 -19.15 24.54 30.71
CA GLY A 149 -19.08 23.54 31.77
C GLY A 149 -17.66 23.34 32.34
N PRO A 150 -17.49 22.55 33.39
CA PRO A 150 -16.19 22.29 33.98
C PRO A 150 -15.26 21.54 33.03
N ASP A 151 -13.97 21.95 33.04
CA ASP A 151 -12.89 21.26 32.33
C ASP A 151 -12.41 20.07 33.17
N PHE A 152 -12.26 18.90 32.53
CA PHE A 152 -11.74 17.68 33.15
C PHE A 152 -10.22 17.56 32.94
N LEU A 153 -9.73 18.13 31.84
CA LEU A 153 -8.32 18.19 31.47
C LEU A 153 -8.04 19.60 30.92
N ASP A 154 -7.03 20.24 31.47
CA ASP A 154 -6.53 21.51 30.98
C ASP A 154 -5.02 21.47 30.94
N GLY A 155 -4.42 21.93 29.84
CA GLY A 155 -2.97 21.92 29.69
C GLY A 155 -2.48 22.74 28.52
N SER A 156 -1.22 23.14 28.58
CA SER A 156 -0.57 23.86 27.47
C SER A 156 -0.53 22.97 26.23
N ALA A 157 -0.96 23.53 25.10
CA ALA A 157 -0.92 22.83 23.82
C ALA A 157 0.49 22.36 23.44
N ASN A 158 1.54 23.12 23.78
CA ASN A 158 2.93 22.74 23.52
C ASN A 158 3.39 21.53 24.34
N VAL A 159 2.75 21.26 25.50
CA VAL A 159 3.04 20.09 26.32
C VAL A 159 2.29 18.86 25.83
N ILE A 160 1.05 19.03 25.39
CA ILE A 160 0.18 17.95 24.92
C ILE A 160 0.56 17.55 23.49
N ILE A 161 0.70 18.52 22.59
CA ILE A 161 1.05 18.32 21.20
C ILE A 161 2.56 18.55 21.02
N THR A 162 3.36 17.61 21.49
CA THR A 162 4.80 17.61 21.21
C THR A 162 5.04 17.42 19.71
N PRO A 163 6.25 17.72 19.17
CA PRO A 163 6.56 17.45 17.76
C PRO A 163 6.25 16.00 17.35
N PHE A 164 6.53 15.03 18.22
CA PHE A 164 6.21 13.62 17.97
C PHE A 164 4.69 13.38 17.84
N VAL A 165 3.90 13.95 18.75
CA VAL A 165 2.43 13.85 18.69
C VAL A 165 1.89 14.54 17.44
N ALA A 166 2.43 15.70 17.08
CA ALA A 166 2.06 16.41 15.85
C ALA A 166 2.34 15.58 14.60
N ALA A 167 3.49 14.88 14.55
CA ALA A 167 3.81 13.96 13.48
C ALA A 167 2.81 12.79 13.39
N VAL A 168 2.54 12.14 14.53
CA VAL A 168 1.58 11.03 14.59
C VAL A 168 0.19 11.47 14.17
N LEU A 169 -0.28 12.65 14.59
CA LEU A 169 -1.56 13.20 14.19
C LEU A 169 -1.58 13.52 12.69
N GLY A 170 -0.57 14.23 12.18
CA GLY A 170 -0.51 14.60 10.76
C GLY A 170 -0.48 13.37 9.84
N LEU A 171 0.31 12.37 10.18
CA LEU A 171 0.43 11.14 9.41
C LEU A 171 -0.79 10.23 9.61
N GLY A 172 -1.16 9.96 10.86
CA GLY A 172 -2.17 8.95 11.18
C GLY A 172 -3.60 9.38 10.86
N LEU A 173 -3.96 10.68 11.04
CA LEU A 173 -5.27 11.20 10.63
C LEU A 173 -5.42 11.20 9.11
N ASN A 174 -4.34 11.54 8.39
CA ASN A 174 -4.32 11.44 6.93
C ASN A 174 -4.52 10.00 6.48
N GLU A 175 -3.74 9.08 7.04
CA GLU A 175 -3.83 7.64 6.75
C GLU A 175 -5.22 7.07 7.06
N GLY A 176 -5.87 7.54 8.13
CA GLY A 176 -7.23 7.14 8.46
C GLY A 176 -8.24 7.39 7.33
N ALA A 177 -8.07 8.47 6.57
CA ALA A 177 -8.92 8.77 5.43
C ALA A 177 -8.67 7.82 4.24
N TYR A 178 -7.42 7.41 4.00
CA TYR A 178 -7.09 6.41 2.97
C TYR A 178 -7.59 5.02 3.39
N MET A 179 -7.33 4.61 4.63
CA MET A 179 -7.78 3.34 5.17
C MET A 179 -9.31 3.22 5.19
N ALA A 180 -10.04 4.32 5.43
CA ALA A 180 -11.50 4.31 5.39
C ALA A 180 -12.04 3.89 4.02
N GLU A 181 -11.46 4.40 2.95
CA GLU A 181 -11.86 4.03 1.58
C GLU A 181 -11.43 2.60 1.22
N ILE A 182 -10.25 2.16 1.67
CA ILE A 182 -9.79 0.77 1.47
C ILE A 182 -10.73 -0.22 2.16
N VAL A 183 -11.07 0.03 3.43
CA VAL A 183 -11.98 -0.82 4.20
C VAL A 183 -13.39 -0.81 3.59
N ARG A 184 -13.90 0.37 3.22
CA ARG A 184 -15.21 0.51 2.58
C ARG A 184 -15.25 -0.25 1.25
N ALA A 185 -14.26 -0.08 0.40
CA ALA A 185 -14.18 -0.77 -0.89
C ALA A 185 -14.10 -2.28 -0.71
N GLY A 186 -13.35 -2.76 0.28
CA GLY A 186 -13.27 -4.18 0.60
C GLY A 186 -14.61 -4.77 1.08
N ILE A 187 -15.36 -4.04 1.91
CA ILE A 187 -16.70 -4.50 2.34
C ILE A 187 -17.68 -4.54 1.17
N LEU A 188 -17.67 -3.51 0.32
CA LEU A 188 -18.55 -3.42 -0.85
C LEU A 188 -18.17 -4.39 -1.99
N SER A 189 -16.97 -4.96 -1.96
CA SER A 189 -16.55 -5.96 -2.96
C SER A 189 -17.17 -7.34 -2.77
N VAL A 190 -17.80 -7.59 -1.63
CA VAL A 190 -18.48 -8.84 -1.35
C VAL A 190 -19.83 -8.84 -2.03
N ASP A 191 -20.11 -9.91 -2.78
CA ASP A 191 -21.37 -10.07 -3.51
C ASP A 191 -22.59 -9.97 -2.58
N GLU A 192 -23.59 -9.17 -2.96
CA GLU A 192 -24.81 -8.93 -2.17
C GLU A 192 -25.59 -10.21 -1.94
N GLY A 193 -25.55 -11.17 -2.86
CA GLY A 193 -26.18 -12.47 -2.70
C GLY A 193 -25.64 -13.27 -1.51
N GLN A 194 -24.41 -13.00 -1.05
CA GLN A 194 -23.87 -13.60 0.18
C GLN A 194 -24.59 -13.07 1.42
N THR A 195 -24.92 -11.79 1.44
CA THR A 195 -25.66 -11.16 2.55
C THR A 195 -27.13 -11.55 2.54
N ASP A 196 -27.73 -11.69 1.36
CA ASP A 196 -29.11 -12.13 1.18
C ASP A 196 -29.28 -13.58 1.59
N ALA A 197 -28.38 -14.47 1.15
CA ALA A 197 -28.38 -15.88 1.58
C ALA A 197 -28.21 -16.03 3.10
N ALA A 198 -27.31 -15.25 3.72
CA ALA A 198 -27.13 -15.23 5.17
C ALA A 198 -28.39 -14.78 5.88
N SER A 199 -29.09 -13.76 5.36
CA SER A 199 -30.34 -13.24 5.89
C SER A 199 -31.47 -14.27 5.77
N ALA A 200 -31.55 -15.00 4.65
CA ALA A 200 -32.53 -16.09 4.45
C ALA A 200 -32.30 -17.26 5.43
N LEU A 201 -31.07 -17.48 5.88
CA LEU A 201 -30.71 -18.45 6.92
C LEU A 201 -30.93 -17.91 8.35
N GLY A 202 -31.52 -16.72 8.52
CA GLY A 202 -31.80 -16.12 9.83
C GLY A 202 -30.58 -15.58 10.56
N MET A 203 -29.44 -15.34 9.87
CA MET A 203 -28.25 -14.80 10.50
C MET A 203 -28.45 -13.31 10.87
N ARG A 204 -28.00 -12.95 12.07
CA ARG A 204 -27.97 -11.54 12.51
C ARG A 204 -26.90 -10.77 11.74
N ARG A 205 -27.11 -9.46 11.53
CA ARG A 205 -26.15 -8.58 10.79
C ARG A 205 -24.69 -8.74 11.25
N LEU A 206 -24.45 -8.78 12.57
CA LEU A 206 -23.11 -8.96 13.11
C LEU A 206 -22.52 -10.34 12.80
N GLN A 207 -23.35 -11.38 12.79
CA GLN A 207 -22.91 -12.74 12.40
C GLN A 207 -22.56 -12.79 10.92
N THR A 208 -23.39 -12.21 10.06
CA THR A 208 -23.14 -12.08 8.61
C THR A 208 -21.83 -11.32 8.36
N MET A 209 -21.67 -10.15 9.02
CA MET A 209 -20.44 -9.36 8.90
C MET A 209 -19.21 -10.18 9.30
N ARG A 210 -19.21 -10.80 10.48
CA ARG A 210 -18.04 -11.49 11.03
C ARG A 210 -17.72 -12.81 10.33
N ARG A 211 -18.74 -13.58 9.89
CA ARG A 211 -18.54 -14.94 9.35
C ARG A 211 -18.52 -15.01 7.84
N ILE A 212 -19.18 -14.07 7.15
CA ILE A 212 -19.35 -14.10 5.69
C ILE A 212 -18.58 -12.93 5.03
N VAL A 213 -18.92 -11.69 5.40
CA VAL A 213 -18.41 -10.49 4.72
C VAL A 213 -16.95 -10.24 5.05
N LEU A 214 -16.59 -10.15 6.32
CA LEU A 214 -15.24 -9.76 6.74
C LEU A 214 -14.15 -10.72 6.22
N PRO A 215 -14.28 -12.06 6.29
CA PRO A 215 -13.27 -12.96 5.74
C PRO A 215 -13.05 -12.82 4.23
N GLN A 216 -14.09 -12.46 3.49
CA GLN A 216 -14.02 -12.20 2.05
C GLN A 216 -13.43 -10.81 1.77
N ALA A 217 -13.91 -9.78 2.47
CA ALA A 217 -13.43 -8.40 2.37
C ALA A 217 -11.93 -8.27 2.68
N MET A 218 -11.40 -9.03 3.64
CA MET A 218 -9.97 -9.00 3.99
C MET A 218 -9.06 -9.35 2.83
N ARG A 219 -9.50 -10.14 1.87
CA ARG A 219 -8.73 -10.45 0.64
C ARG A 219 -8.52 -9.21 -0.23
N VAL A 220 -9.42 -8.25 -0.15
CA VAL A 220 -9.39 -6.98 -0.91
C VAL A 220 -8.75 -5.87 -0.06
N ILE A 221 -8.92 -5.89 1.27
CA ILE A 221 -8.39 -4.87 2.19
C ILE A 221 -6.88 -5.04 2.42
N VAL A 222 -6.41 -6.26 2.65
CA VAL A 222 -5.03 -6.52 3.11
C VAL A 222 -3.96 -6.09 2.08
N PRO A 223 -4.08 -6.35 0.76
CA PRO A 223 -3.07 -5.94 -0.20
C PRO A 223 -2.85 -4.42 -0.25
N PRO A 224 -3.88 -3.56 -0.39
CA PRO A 224 -3.69 -2.11 -0.36
C PRO A 224 -3.15 -1.61 0.99
N THR A 225 -3.61 -2.18 2.12
CA THR A 225 -3.08 -1.82 3.46
C THR A 225 -1.59 -2.02 3.57
N GLY A 226 -1.06 -3.14 3.02
CA GLY A 226 0.38 -3.36 2.97
C GLY A 226 1.11 -2.33 2.10
N ASN A 227 0.54 -1.94 0.95
CA ASN A 227 1.09 -0.88 0.12
C ASN A 227 1.11 0.48 0.83
N GLU A 228 0.05 0.82 1.57
CA GLU A 228 0.02 2.04 2.39
C GLU A 228 1.07 2.00 3.49
N THR A 229 1.31 0.83 4.12
CA THR A 229 2.38 0.69 5.12
C THR A 229 3.76 0.99 4.54
N ILE A 230 4.07 0.49 3.34
CA ILE A 230 5.33 0.77 2.64
C ILE A 230 5.41 2.25 2.21
N SER A 231 4.29 2.83 1.82
CA SER A 231 4.19 4.26 1.50
C SER A 231 4.42 5.12 2.74
N MET A 232 3.77 4.80 3.85
CA MET A 232 3.90 5.48 5.13
C MET A 232 5.35 5.53 5.61
N LEU A 233 6.11 4.41 5.51
CA LEU A 233 7.52 4.37 5.85
C LEU A 233 8.34 5.46 5.15
N LYS A 234 8.03 5.78 3.89
CA LYS A 234 8.70 6.85 3.13
C LYS A 234 8.14 8.22 3.48
N THR A 235 6.85 8.31 3.72
CA THR A 235 6.15 9.55 4.05
C THR A 235 6.58 10.11 5.41
N THR A 236 7.04 9.27 6.34
CA THR A 236 7.62 9.72 7.61
C THR A 236 8.79 10.69 7.43
N SER A 237 9.53 10.63 6.31
CA SER A 237 10.60 11.60 6.01
C SER A 237 10.13 13.06 5.99
N LEU A 238 8.84 13.32 5.78
CA LEU A 238 8.28 14.67 5.81
C LEU A 238 8.31 15.30 7.21
N VAL A 239 8.38 14.50 8.27
CA VAL A 239 8.45 15.03 9.64
C VAL A 239 9.80 15.66 9.98
N SER A 240 10.81 15.48 9.11
CA SER A 240 12.08 16.21 9.18
C SER A 240 11.90 17.73 9.23
N VAL A 241 10.84 18.24 8.60
CA VAL A 241 10.49 19.67 8.56
C VAL A 241 10.15 20.24 9.95
N ILE A 242 9.64 19.40 10.85
CA ILE A 242 9.37 19.75 12.25
C ILE A 242 10.46 19.28 13.22
N ALA A 243 11.68 19.07 12.70
CA ALA A 243 12.89 18.74 13.45
C ALA A 243 12.82 17.44 14.28
N ILE A 244 12.08 16.44 13.82
CA ILE A 244 12.10 15.09 14.42
C ILE A 244 13.27 14.31 13.83
N SER A 245 14.13 13.77 14.69
CA SER A 245 15.36 13.05 14.33
C SER A 245 15.08 11.63 13.82
N GLU A 246 14.14 11.52 12.85
CA GLU A 246 13.97 10.29 12.06
C GLU A 246 15.14 10.13 11.05
N LEU A 247 15.12 9.10 10.25
CA LEU A 247 16.24 8.70 9.39
C LEU A 247 16.80 9.84 8.53
N LEU A 248 15.93 10.61 7.84
CA LEU A 248 16.37 11.71 6.98
C LEU A 248 16.92 12.88 7.81
N TYR A 249 16.22 13.29 8.87
CA TYR A 249 16.66 14.42 9.70
C TYR A 249 17.96 14.12 10.45
N SER A 250 18.16 12.88 10.91
CA SER A 250 19.43 12.45 11.49
C SER A 250 20.61 12.65 10.53
N ALA A 251 20.44 12.33 9.25
CA ALA A 251 21.46 12.63 8.24
C ALA A 251 21.61 14.14 7.99
N GLN A 252 20.50 14.91 8.03
CA GLN A 252 20.52 16.37 7.90
C GLN A 252 21.38 17.02 9.00
N LEU A 253 21.24 16.58 10.23
CA LEU A 253 22.05 17.08 11.33
C LEU A 253 23.54 16.82 11.15
N ILE A 254 23.91 15.66 10.59
CA ILE A 254 25.31 15.31 10.30
C ILE A 254 25.83 16.16 9.15
N TYR A 255 25.13 16.24 8.02
CA TYR A 255 25.65 16.96 6.86
C TYR A 255 25.61 18.49 7.03
N ALA A 256 24.80 19.01 7.94
CA ALA A 256 24.84 20.41 8.34
C ALA A 256 26.18 20.80 8.99
N GLN A 257 26.90 19.84 9.59
CA GLN A 257 28.18 20.04 10.25
C GLN A 257 29.38 19.75 9.32
N ASN A 258 29.29 18.69 8.51
CA ASN A 258 30.43 18.19 7.72
C ASN A 258 30.30 18.49 6.20
N TYR A 259 29.18 19.06 5.76
CA TYR A 259 28.88 19.40 4.35
C TYR A 259 28.86 18.21 3.39
N LYS A 260 28.78 16.96 3.91
CA LYS A 260 28.76 15.72 3.12
C LYS A 260 27.31 15.30 2.75
N GLN A 261 26.59 16.20 2.07
CA GLN A 261 25.17 16.01 1.75
C GLN A 261 24.93 14.77 0.89
N ILE A 262 25.63 14.63 -0.23
CA ILE A 262 25.39 13.54 -1.19
C ILE A 262 25.66 12.16 -0.57
N PRO A 263 26.81 11.90 0.09
CA PRO A 263 27.08 10.62 0.75
C PRO A 263 26.00 10.25 1.79
N LEU A 264 25.58 11.21 2.61
CA LEU A 264 24.58 10.95 3.66
C LEU A 264 23.18 10.73 3.10
N LEU A 265 22.78 11.42 2.03
CA LEU A 265 21.53 11.12 1.32
C LEU A 265 21.55 9.74 0.68
N ILE A 266 22.70 9.27 0.21
CA ILE A 266 22.87 7.89 -0.29
C ILE A 266 22.72 6.90 0.87
N THR A 267 23.34 7.16 2.01
CA THR A 267 23.23 6.34 3.22
C THR A 267 21.75 6.16 3.63
N VAL A 268 21.03 7.26 3.70
CA VAL A 268 19.57 7.26 4.00
C VAL A 268 18.79 6.47 2.95
N SER A 269 19.10 6.68 1.66
CA SER A 269 18.45 5.97 0.56
C SER A 269 18.66 4.46 0.63
N ILE A 270 19.86 4.02 1.00
CA ILE A 270 20.16 2.59 1.21
C ILE A 270 19.27 2.02 2.31
N TRP A 271 19.15 2.68 3.44
CA TRP A 271 18.30 2.22 4.54
C TRP A 271 16.81 2.20 4.18
N TYR A 272 16.31 3.23 3.47
CA TYR A 272 14.93 3.19 2.96
C TYR A 272 14.72 2.03 1.98
N LEU A 273 15.68 1.74 1.09
CA LEU A 273 15.60 0.60 0.18
C LEU A 273 15.60 -0.74 0.93
N ILE A 274 16.43 -0.89 1.94
CA ILE A 274 16.47 -2.10 2.79
C ILE A 274 15.12 -2.26 3.50
N ALA A 275 14.66 -1.23 4.22
CA ALA A 275 13.42 -1.28 4.99
C ALA A 275 12.20 -1.54 4.10
N THR A 276 12.07 -0.83 2.96
CA THR A 276 10.98 -1.06 2.01
C THR A 276 11.04 -2.45 1.38
N THR A 277 12.24 -2.99 1.13
CA THR A 277 12.41 -4.35 0.61
C THR A 277 11.94 -5.39 1.63
N VAL A 278 12.33 -5.24 2.90
CA VAL A 278 11.91 -6.14 3.98
C VAL A 278 10.39 -6.12 4.13
N LEU A 279 9.78 -4.92 4.16
CA LEU A 279 8.32 -4.78 4.24
C LEU A 279 7.63 -5.38 3.00
N SER A 280 8.18 -5.17 1.79
CA SER A 280 7.62 -5.72 0.55
C SER A 280 7.66 -7.25 0.52
N ILE A 281 8.74 -7.85 1.06
CA ILE A 281 8.83 -9.30 1.22
C ILE A 281 7.76 -9.79 2.21
N GLY A 282 7.63 -9.13 3.35
CA GLY A 282 6.58 -9.44 4.33
C GLY A 282 5.18 -9.35 3.72
N GLN A 283 4.89 -8.25 3.02
CA GLN A 283 3.63 -8.03 2.32
C GLN A 283 3.33 -9.14 1.32
N TYR A 284 4.30 -9.55 0.51
CA TYR A 284 4.13 -10.63 -0.46
C TYR A 284 3.63 -11.93 0.20
N TYR A 285 4.16 -12.30 1.37
CA TYR A 285 3.70 -13.49 2.10
C TYR A 285 2.28 -13.31 2.67
N ILE A 286 1.95 -12.12 3.16
CA ILE A 286 0.63 -11.77 3.67
C ILE A 286 -0.40 -11.85 2.53
N GLU A 287 -0.13 -11.22 1.39
CA GLU A 287 -0.98 -11.27 0.19
C GLU A 287 -1.21 -12.70 -0.29
N ARG A 288 -0.16 -13.51 -0.29
CA ARG A 288 -0.27 -14.92 -0.66
C ARG A 288 -1.15 -15.72 0.31
N HIS A 289 -1.12 -15.38 1.59
CA HIS A 289 -1.98 -16.04 2.59
C HIS A 289 -3.46 -15.70 2.36
N PHE A 290 -3.78 -14.43 2.18
CA PHE A 290 -5.15 -13.95 1.99
C PHE A 290 -5.69 -14.20 0.57
N GLY A 291 -4.85 -14.28 -0.44
CA GLY A 291 -5.22 -14.54 -1.84
C GLY A 291 -5.57 -16.00 -2.15
N ARG A 292 -5.42 -16.93 -1.20
CA ARG A 292 -5.77 -18.34 -1.39
C ARG A 292 -7.27 -18.48 -1.61
N GLY A 293 -7.66 -19.09 -2.74
CA GLY A 293 -9.08 -19.33 -3.08
C GLY A 293 -9.76 -18.23 -3.89
N SER A 294 -9.04 -17.22 -4.38
CA SER A 294 -9.53 -16.37 -5.45
C SER A 294 -9.25 -17.03 -6.81
N SER A 295 -10.14 -16.85 -7.79
CA SER A 295 -9.97 -17.34 -9.16
C SER A 295 -8.79 -16.70 -9.91
N ARG A 296 -8.10 -15.74 -9.34
CA ARG A 296 -6.88 -15.15 -9.88
C ARG A 296 -5.69 -16.05 -9.56
N GLU A 297 -5.03 -16.55 -10.59
CA GLU A 297 -3.74 -17.24 -10.43
C GLU A 297 -2.78 -16.33 -9.67
N LEU A 298 -2.29 -16.81 -8.53
CA LEU A 298 -1.30 -16.11 -7.74
C LEU A 298 -0.04 -15.91 -8.60
N PRO A 299 0.52 -14.71 -8.67
CA PRO A 299 1.74 -14.49 -9.43
C PRO A 299 2.85 -15.43 -8.92
N PRO A 300 3.60 -16.07 -9.84
CA PRO A 300 4.65 -17.01 -9.46
C PRO A 300 5.69 -16.32 -8.57
N THR A 301 6.20 -17.03 -7.57
CA THR A 301 7.25 -16.50 -6.68
C THR A 301 8.47 -16.07 -7.50
N PRO A 302 9.28 -15.11 -7.02
CA PRO A 302 10.53 -14.72 -7.69
C PRO A 302 11.41 -15.95 -8.01
N LEU A 303 11.48 -16.91 -7.11
CA LEU A 303 12.19 -18.20 -7.32
C LEU A 303 11.50 -19.10 -8.37
N GLN A 304 10.17 -19.09 -8.44
CA GLN A 304 9.43 -19.82 -9.48
C GLN A 304 9.59 -19.15 -10.85
N ARG A 305 9.60 -17.81 -10.92
CA ARG A 305 9.92 -17.07 -12.15
C ARG A 305 11.33 -17.38 -12.63
N LEU A 306 12.31 -17.38 -11.74
CA LEU A 306 13.69 -17.74 -12.06
C LEU A 306 13.80 -19.19 -12.54
N ARG A 307 13.14 -20.13 -11.86
CA ARG A 307 13.09 -21.54 -12.26
C ARG A 307 12.37 -21.76 -13.59
N SER A 308 11.28 -21.04 -13.86
CA SER A 308 10.58 -21.15 -15.15
C SER A 308 11.41 -20.59 -16.29
N GLN A 309 12.15 -19.49 -16.06
CA GLN A 309 13.08 -18.93 -17.05
C GLN A 309 14.29 -19.84 -17.31
N LEU A 310 14.78 -20.54 -16.28
CA LEU A 310 15.86 -21.52 -16.42
C LEU A 310 15.40 -22.86 -17.03
N ARG A 311 14.12 -23.19 -16.94
CA ARG A 311 13.53 -24.42 -17.53
C ARG A 311 13.13 -24.27 -19.01
N ILE A 312 13.09 -23.06 -19.56
CA ILE A 312 12.83 -22.83 -20.99
C ILE A 312 14.16 -22.88 -21.73
N ARG A 313 14.79 -24.07 -21.72
CA ARG A 313 15.74 -24.54 -22.75
C ARG A 313 15.65 -26.06 -22.80
N PRO A 314 15.17 -26.64 -23.89
CA PRO A 314 16.05 -27.48 -24.67
C PRO A 314 16.52 -26.75 -25.93
#